data_939a55c51133ba25e3e71b94bf8c10f1
#
_entry.id   939a55c51133ba25e3e71b94bf8c10f1
#
_cell.length_a   1.000
_cell.length_b   1.000
_cell.length_c   1.000
_cell.angle_alpha   90.00
_cell.angle_beta   90.00
_cell.angle_gamma   90.00
#
_symmetry.space_group_name_H-M   'P 1'
#
loop_
_entity.id
_entity.type
_entity.pdbx_description
1 polymer ?
#
loop_
_entity_poly.entity_id
_entity_poly.type
_entity_poly.pdbx_seq_one_letter_code
_entity_poly.pdbx_strand_id
1 'polypeptide(L)'
;HLPFSNGYRTIRPEPIPFVSYPYEWCFTQFKNAALVTLAILKRALGHDMILKDASAYNIQFYQGQPVLIDTLSFEKYQEGKPWVGYKQFCENFLGPLALMSYKDIRLGQMLREYINGIPLGLVSSLLPKRTYLNFHLATHIHLHTRYQKNYAEKATLVSSTKTMGRKSLLGLIYSLESTIEKMHWRPRKSEWINYYSESSHVPKFLEEKIKLVTNYLDILKPDTVWDFGANTGVFSRIASDRGISTVSMDSDHSCIEKNYLQSWKKGEKNLLPLWVDLNNPSPGIGWENKERMSLQERGPVDTILALALIHHLTISNNVPLAKIARFFSNNCQSLIIEFVPKPDSMVQKLLASRKDIFHDY
;
A
#
# COMPACT_ATOMS: atom_id res chain seq x y z
N HIS A 1 -16.48 -29.05 -0.26
CA HIS A 1 -15.87 -30.24 -0.85
C HIS A 1 -15.92 -30.12 -2.38
N LEU A 2 -14.81 -29.77 -3.00
CA LEU A 2 -14.63 -29.92 -4.46
C LEU A 2 -14.03 -31.31 -4.69
N PRO A 3 -14.64 -32.17 -5.51
CA PRO A 3 -14.08 -33.47 -5.84
C PRO A 3 -12.96 -33.30 -6.86
N PHE A 4 -11.72 -33.19 -6.41
CA PHE A 4 -10.55 -33.25 -7.30
C PHE A 4 -10.08 -34.72 -7.39
N SER A 5 -10.63 -35.46 -8.34
CA SER A 5 -10.26 -36.87 -8.56
C SER A 5 -8.96 -37.06 -9.33
N ASN A 6 -8.33 -36.00 -9.91
CA ASN A 6 -7.14 -36.14 -10.80
C ASN A 6 -6.03 -35.10 -10.56
N GLY A 7 -5.99 -34.42 -9.44
CA GLY A 7 -4.89 -33.49 -9.13
C GLY A 7 -3.66 -34.23 -8.58
N TYR A 8 -2.46 -33.86 -9.06
CA TYR A 8 -1.19 -34.43 -8.57
C TYR A 8 -0.94 -34.13 -7.08
N ARG A 9 -1.31 -32.92 -6.64
CA ARG A 9 -1.31 -32.48 -5.22
C ARG A 9 -2.31 -31.36 -5.02
N THR A 10 -2.94 -31.34 -3.85
CA THR A 10 -3.81 -30.24 -3.40
C THR A 10 -3.08 -29.47 -2.30
N ILE A 11 -3.02 -28.14 -2.42
CA ILE A 11 -2.50 -27.23 -1.38
C ILE A 11 -3.68 -26.44 -0.81
N ARG A 12 -3.68 -26.23 0.50
CA ARG A 12 -4.59 -25.32 1.19
C ARG A 12 -3.78 -24.14 1.72
N PRO A 13 -3.85 -22.98 1.06
CA PRO A 13 -3.14 -21.80 1.55
C PRO A 13 -3.78 -21.27 2.83
N GLU A 14 -2.98 -20.61 3.65
CA GLU A 14 -3.47 -19.83 4.79
C GLU A 14 -4.17 -18.58 4.25
N PRO A 15 -5.40 -18.26 4.70
CA PRO A 15 -6.13 -17.10 4.20
C PRO A 15 -5.49 -15.80 4.67
N ILE A 16 -5.41 -14.81 3.79
CA ILE A 16 -5.00 -13.44 4.13
C ILE A 16 -6.22 -12.70 4.68
N PRO A 17 -6.19 -12.18 5.92
CA PRO A 17 -7.35 -11.56 6.56
C PRO A 17 -7.89 -10.33 5.82
N PHE A 18 -7.00 -9.54 5.22
CA PHE A 18 -7.37 -8.36 4.43
C PHE A 18 -6.46 -8.23 3.21
N VAL A 19 -7.05 -8.20 2.01
CA VAL A 19 -6.33 -8.02 0.76
C VAL A 19 -6.06 -6.53 0.55
N SER A 20 -4.78 -6.15 0.47
CA SER A 20 -4.36 -4.77 0.17
C SER A 20 -3.75 -4.66 -1.21
N TYR A 21 -3.75 -3.46 -1.77
CA TYR A 21 -3.22 -3.24 -3.12
C TYR A 21 -2.03 -2.29 -3.13
N PRO A 22 -1.11 -2.40 -4.12
CA PRO A 22 0.12 -1.62 -4.17
C PRO A 22 -0.08 -0.09 -4.06
N TYR A 23 -1.18 0.43 -4.58
CA TYR A 23 -1.52 1.85 -4.50
C TYR A 23 -2.05 2.29 -3.10
N GLU A 24 -2.29 1.34 -2.18
CA GLU A 24 -2.67 1.61 -0.79
C GLU A 24 -1.45 1.55 0.15
N TRP A 25 -0.28 1.12 -0.34
CA TRP A 25 0.89 0.95 0.50
C TRP A 25 1.66 2.27 0.67
N CYS A 26 2.20 2.49 1.85
CA CYS A 26 3.16 3.57 2.07
C CYS A 26 4.51 3.27 1.39
N PHE A 27 5.41 4.26 1.37
CA PHE A 27 6.68 4.13 0.66
C PHE A 27 7.49 2.92 1.15
N THR A 28 7.64 2.76 2.47
CA THR A 28 8.45 1.66 3.03
C THR A 28 7.77 0.30 2.86
N GLN A 29 6.44 0.21 2.93
CA GLN A 29 5.72 -1.03 2.57
C GLN A 29 6.01 -1.44 1.13
N PHE A 30 5.89 -0.48 0.21
CA PHE A 30 6.13 -0.72 -1.21
C PHE A 30 7.58 -1.12 -1.48
N LYS A 31 8.54 -0.47 -0.81
CA LYS A 31 9.96 -0.80 -0.85
C LYS A 31 10.23 -2.22 -0.35
N ASN A 32 9.64 -2.60 0.78
CA ASN A 32 9.81 -3.94 1.36
C ASN A 32 9.18 -5.02 0.46
N ALA A 33 8.05 -4.76 -0.18
CA ALA A 33 7.45 -5.64 -1.18
C ALA A 33 8.38 -5.88 -2.38
N ALA A 34 9.03 -4.82 -2.89
CA ALA A 34 10.02 -4.94 -3.97
C ALA A 34 11.24 -5.77 -3.55
N LEU A 35 11.78 -5.52 -2.36
CA LEU A 35 12.96 -6.24 -1.85
C LEU A 35 12.66 -7.71 -1.58
N VAL A 36 11.49 -8.06 -1.03
CA VAL A 36 11.10 -9.45 -0.82
C VAL A 36 10.93 -10.19 -2.15
N THR A 37 10.40 -9.54 -3.19
CA THR A 37 10.28 -10.12 -4.54
C THR A 37 11.65 -10.49 -5.10
N LEU A 38 12.67 -9.62 -4.96
CA LEU A 38 14.05 -9.91 -5.37
C LEU A 38 14.69 -11.00 -4.51
N ALA A 39 14.44 -11.02 -3.21
CA ALA A 39 14.94 -12.07 -2.31
C ALA A 39 14.36 -13.44 -2.67
N ILE A 40 13.07 -13.50 -3.01
CA ILE A 40 12.40 -14.73 -3.47
C ILE A 40 12.99 -15.19 -4.81
N LEU A 41 13.22 -14.27 -5.76
CA LEU A 41 13.87 -14.60 -7.03
C LEU A 41 15.28 -15.17 -6.81
N LYS A 42 16.09 -14.59 -5.94
CA LYS A 42 17.43 -15.13 -5.57
C LYS A 42 17.32 -16.54 -4.99
N ARG A 43 16.36 -16.76 -4.08
CA ARG A 43 16.11 -18.06 -3.48
C ARG A 43 15.66 -19.09 -4.51
N ALA A 44 14.76 -18.72 -5.42
CA ALA A 44 14.29 -19.57 -6.51
C ALA A 44 15.45 -20.04 -7.41
N LEU A 45 16.37 -19.12 -7.78
CA LEU A 45 17.55 -19.47 -8.57
C LEU A 45 18.44 -20.49 -7.85
N GLY A 46 18.52 -20.47 -6.52
CA GLY A 46 19.23 -21.49 -5.74
C GLY A 46 18.60 -22.88 -5.82
N HIS A 47 17.36 -22.98 -6.31
CA HIS A 47 16.62 -24.23 -6.52
C HIS A 47 16.33 -24.51 -8.02
N ASP A 48 17.13 -23.96 -8.92
CA ASP A 48 16.97 -24.08 -10.38
C ASP A 48 15.58 -23.65 -10.89
N MET A 49 14.98 -22.67 -10.19
CA MET A 49 13.71 -22.04 -10.55
C MET A 49 13.89 -20.55 -10.81
N ILE A 50 13.00 -19.94 -11.55
CA ILE A 50 12.97 -18.51 -11.79
C ILE A 50 11.54 -17.97 -11.60
N LEU A 51 11.43 -16.75 -11.06
CA LEU A 51 10.15 -16.04 -10.96
C LEU A 51 9.82 -15.43 -12.32
N LYS A 52 8.79 -15.94 -12.99
CA LYS A 52 8.35 -15.45 -14.31
C LYS A 52 7.37 -14.28 -14.23
N ASP A 53 6.62 -14.16 -13.14
CA ASP A 53 5.68 -13.07 -12.87
C ASP A 53 6.13 -12.29 -11.62
N ALA A 54 6.52 -11.03 -11.81
CA ALA A 54 7.02 -10.14 -10.78
C ALA A 54 6.07 -8.93 -10.56
N SER A 55 4.77 -9.19 -10.66
CA SER A 55 3.74 -8.18 -10.38
C SER A 55 3.73 -7.78 -8.90
N ALA A 56 3.52 -6.50 -8.61
CA ALA A 56 3.31 -6.02 -7.24
C ALA A 56 2.01 -6.58 -6.63
N TYR A 57 1.03 -6.92 -7.44
CA TYR A 57 -0.22 -7.53 -6.99
C TYR A 57 -0.07 -8.97 -6.49
N ASN A 58 1.07 -9.62 -6.76
CA ASN A 58 1.40 -10.94 -6.22
C ASN A 58 1.98 -10.89 -4.80
N ILE A 59 2.12 -9.69 -4.21
CA ILE A 59 2.53 -9.49 -2.82
C ILE A 59 1.33 -9.07 -1.99
N GLN A 60 1.24 -9.62 -0.78
CA GLN A 60 0.30 -9.20 0.26
C GLN A 60 1.05 -8.99 1.58
N PHE A 61 0.41 -8.27 2.51
CA PHE A 61 0.94 -8.14 3.87
C PHE A 61 0.21 -9.10 4.80
N TYR A 62 0.96 -9.99 5.43
CA TYR A 62 0.47 -10.96 6.39
C TYR A 62 1.33 -10.94 7.64
N GLN A 63 0.71 -10.81 8.79
CA GLN A 63 1.42 -10.69 10.09
C GLN A 63 2.55 -9.63 10.07
N GLY A 64 2.28 -8.45 9.49
CA GLY A 64 3.23 -7.35 9.38
C GLY A 64 4.34 -7.52 8.35
N GLN A 65 4.39 -8.64 7.60
CA GLN A 65 5.43 -8.96 6.62
C GLN A 65 4.87 -9.06 5.20
N PRO A 66 5.62 -8.59 4.17
CA PRO A 66 5.26 -8.84 2.79
C PRO A 66 5.48 -10.32 2.43
N VAL A 67 4.48 -10.93 1.81
CA VAL A 67 4.50 -12.34 1.38
C VAL A 67 4.06 -12.46 -0.08
N LEU A 68 4.68 -13.37 -0.83
CA LEU A 68 4.25 -13.72 -2.19
C LEU A 68 3.08 -14.70 -2.10
N ILE A 69 1.99 -14.38 -2.77
CA ILE A 69 0.76 -15.20 -2.74
C ILE A 69 0.57 -16.06 -3.99
N ASP A 70 1.25 -15.76 -5.10
CA ASP A 70 1.14 -16.54 -6.33
C ASP A 70 2.24 -17.59 -6.44
N THR A 71 1.89 -18.85 -6.13
CA THR A 71 2.79 -19.99 -6.25
C THR A 71 3.00 -20.45 -7.70
N LEU A 72 2.15 -20.01 -8.65
CA LEU A 72 2.26 -20.36 -10.08
C LEU A 72 3.20 -19.42 -10.84
N SER A 73 3.71 -18.37 -10.18
CA SER A 73 4.66 -17.42 -10.76
C SER A 73 6.06 -17.98 -11.00
N PHE A 74 6.32 -19.26 -10.74
CA PHE A 74 7.62 -19.88 -10.92
C PHE A 74 7.67 -20.81 -12.13
N GLU A 75 8.86 -20.90 -12.75
CA GLU A 75 9.18 -21.88 -13.78
C GLU A 75 10.63 -22.39 -13.62
N LYS A 76 11.00 -23.45 -14.35
CA LYS A 76 12.39 -23.94 -14.34
C LYS A 76 13.32 -22.92 -14.96
N TYR A 77 14.42 -22.62 -14.26
CA TYR A 77 15.47 -21.75 -14.78
C TYR A 77 16.14 -22.40 -16.00
N GLN A 78 16.38 -21.59 -17.02
CA GLN A 78 17.10 -21.99 -18.23
C GLN A 78 18.33 -21.13 -18.40
N GLU A 79 19.51 -21.75 -18.33
CA GLU A 79 20.79 -21.04 -18.48
C GLU A 79 20.85 -20.33 -19.83
N GLY A 80 21.35 -19.11 -19.81
CA GLY A 80 21.44 -18.28 -21.01
C GLY A 80 20.20 -17.47 -21.35
N LYS A 81 19.04 -17.74 -20.75
CA LYS A 81 17.83 -16.95 -20.97
C LYS A 81 17.77 -15.72 -20.05
N PRO A 82 17.33 -14.56 -20.57
CA PRO A 82 17.11 -13.38 -19.73
C PRO A 82 15.91 -13.60 -18.79
N TRP A 83 15.88 -12.86 -17.68
CA TRP A 83 14.73 -12.87 -16.77
C TRP A 83 13.51 -12.21 -17.43
N VAL A 84 12.48 -12.99 -17.71
CA VAL A 84 11.23 -12.54 -18.36
C VAL A 84 10.47 -11.54 -17.53
N GLY A 85 10.48 -11.66 -16.19
CA GLY A 85 9.83 -10.75 -15.24
C GLY A 85 10.55 -9.40 -15.04
N TYR A 86 11.72 -9.18 -15.65
CA TYR A 86 12.52 -7.98 -15.42
C TYR A 86 11.79 -6.67 -15.76
N LYS A 87 11.19 -6.57 -16.93
CA LYS A 87 10.41 -5.40 -17.36
C LYS A 87 9.24 -5.16 -16.42
N GLN A 88 8.49 -6.21 -16.12
CA GLN A 88 7.34 -6.15 -15.23
C GLN A 88 7.75 -5.70 -13.83
N PHE A 89 8.86 -6.22 -13.28
CA PHE A 89 9.41 -5.74 -12.01
C PHE A 89 9.76 -4.24 -12.05
N CYS A 90 10.38 -3.77 -13.13
CA CYS A 90 10.69 -2.36 -13.27
C CYS A 90 9.44 -1.48 -13.36
N GLU A 91 8.39 -1.92 -14.06
CA GLU A 91 7.13 -1.19 -14.22
C GLU A 91 6.24 -1.25 -12.97
N ASN A 92 6.29 -2.36 -12.22
CA ASN A 92 5.48 -2.56 -11.02
C ASN A 92 6.14 -2.07 -9.73
N PHE A 93 7.48 -2.05 -9.62
CA PHE A 93 8.18 -1.70 -8.39
C PHE A 93 9.17 -0.56 -8.57
N LEU A 94 10.17 -0.71 -9.45
CA LEU A 94 11.26 0.25 -9.54
C LEU A 94 10.79 1.64 -10.01
N GLY A 95 9.96 1.69 -11.05
CA GLY A 95 9.38 2.90 -11.60
C GLY A 95 8.54 3.68 -10.60
N PRO A 96 7.52 3.05 -10.00
CA PRO A 96 6.73 3.66 -8.93
C PRO A 96 7.58 4.17 -7.77
N LEU A 97 8.51 3.36 -7.23
CA LEU A 97 9.42 3.79 -6.15
C LEU A 97 10.28 4.99 -6.55
N ALA A 98 10.79 5.01 -7.78
CA ALA A 98 11.56 6.15 -8.28
C ALA A 98 10.69 7.42 -8.34
N LEU A 99 9.45 7.33 -8.84
CA LEU A 99 8.51 8.46 -8.85
C LEU A 99 8.19 8.95 -7.44
N MET A 100 7.88 8.05 -6.51
CA MET A 100 7.59 8.37 -5.11
C MET A 100 8.79 9.02 -4.42
N SER A 101 10.01 8.55 -4.68
CA SER A 101 11.25 9.03 -4.05
C SER A 101 11.74 10.36 -4.63
N TYR A 102 11.73 10.51 -5.96
CA TYR A 102 12.40 11.63 -6.63
C TYR A 102 11.46 12.75 -7.08
N LYS A 103 10.15 12.47 -7.14
CA LYS A 103 9.15 13.43 -7.63
C LYS A 103 8.09 13.74 -6.59
N ASP A 104 7.17 12.80 -6.32
CA ASP A 104 6.07 12.99 -5.36
C ASP A 104 5.51 11.63 -4.92
N ILE A 105 5.28 11.48 -3.60
CA ILE A 105 4.75 10.25 -3.01
C ILE A 105 3.40 9.84 -3.61
N ARG A 106 2.57 10.81 -3.97
CA ARG A 106 1.23 10.59 -4.55
C ARG A 106 1.25 9.87 -5.88
N LEU A 107 2.40 9.83 -6.57
CA LEU A 107 2.54 9.14 -7.86
C LEU A 107 2.50 7.61 -7.73
N GLY A 108 2.61 7.06 -6.51
CA GLY A 108 2.30 5.66 -6.24
C GLY A 108 0.86 5.28 -6.62
N GLN A 109 -0.08 6.25 -6.56
CA GLN A 109 -1.47 6.07 -6.96
C GLN A 109 -1.65 5.76 -8.45
N MET A 110 -0.65 6.04 -9.29
CA MET A 110 -0.71 5.68 -10.72
C MET A 110 -0.85 4.16 -10.95
N LEU A 111 -0.48 3.32 -9.99
CA LEU A 111 -0.71 1.87 -10.08
C LEU A 111 -2.19 1.50 -10.08
N ARG A 112 -3.07 2.38 -9.63
CA ARG A 112 -4.52 2.21 -9.73
C ARG A 112 -5.00 2.28 -11.19
N GLU A 113 -4.39 3.16 -12.00
CA GLU A 113 -4.69 3.31 -13.43
C GLU A 113 -3.89 2.31 -14.28
N TYR A 114 -2.64 2.08 -13.92
CA TYR A 114 -1.72 1.18 -14.63
C TYR A 114 -1.59 -0.14 -13.89
N ILE A 115 -2.64 -0.96 -13.90
CA ILE A 115 -2.69 -2.24 -13.16
C ILE A 115 -1.61 -3.25 -13.59
N ASN A 116 -1.12 -3.14 -14.83
CA ASN A 116 -0.02 -3.97 -15.35
C ASN A 116 1.37 -3.38 -15.08
N GLY A 117 1.44 -2.26 -14.34
CA GLY A 117 2.66 -1.50 -14.08
C GLY A 117 2.74 -0.19 -14.86
N ILE A 118 3.43 0.80 -14.31
CA ILE A 118 3.58 2.14 -14.94
C ILE A 118 4.59 2.01 -16.08
N PRO A 119 4.22 2.34 -17.35
CA PRO A 119 5.13 2.24 -18.47
C PRO A 119 6.44 3.01 -18.24
N LEU A 120 7.60 2.38 -18.44
CA LEU A 120 8.90 3.00 -18.16
C LEU A 120 9.15 4.30 -18.95
N GLY A 121 8.54 4.40 -20.14
CA GLY A 121 8.58 5.64 -20.94
C GLY A 121 7.93 6.81 -20.21
N LEU A 122 6.79 6.58 -19.56
CA LEU A 122 6.09 7.57 -18.75
C LEU A 122 6.90 7.89 -17.48
N VAL A 123 7.38 6.85 -16.78
CA VAL A 123 8.26 7.03 -15.61
C VAL A 123 9.47 7.91 -15.96
N SER A 124 10.18 7.58 -17.05
CA SER A 124 11.36 8.33 -17.50
C SER A 124 11.03 9.80 -17.80
N SER A 125 9.87 10.10 -18.39
CA SER A 125 9.46 11.47 -18.72
C SER A 125 9.08 12.31 -17.49
N LEU A 126 8.55 11.68 -16.45
CA LEU A 126 8.14 12.33 -15.20
C LEU A 126 9.29 12.55 -14.22
N LEU A 127 10.34 11.73 -14.29
CA LEU A 127 11.49 11.82 -13.40
C LEU A 127 12.31 13.10 -13.65
N PRO A 128 12.87 13.72 -12.59
CA PRO A 128 13.75 14.87 -12.75
C PRO A 128 15.00 14.53 -13.58
N LYS A 129 15.48 15.46 -14.43
CA LYS A 129 16.67 15.24 -15.27
C LYS A 129 17.91 14.77 -14.52
N ARG A 130 18.08 15.17 -13.25
CA ARG A 130 19.19 14.71 -12.40
C ARG A 130 19.24 13.18 -12.22
N THR A 131 18.14 12.46 -12.43
CA THR A 131 18.11 10.98 -12.32
C THR A 131 18.87 10.29 -13.45
N TYR A 132 19.16 10.98 -14.56
CA TYR A 132 20.07 10.50 -15.62
C TYR A 132 21.52 10.36 -15.15
N LEU A 133 21.92 11.12 -14.12
CA LEU A 133 23.26 11.04 -13.52
C LEU A 133 23.39 9.87 -12.54
N ASN A 134 22.27 9.26 -12.12
CA ASN A 134 22.28 8.05 -11.32
C ASN A 134 22.42 6.84 -12.26
N PHE A 135 23.57 6.18 -12.23
CA PHE A 135 23.91 5.08 -13.13
C PHE A 135 22.82 3.97 -13.13
N HIS A 136 22.33 3.60 -11.98
CA HIS A 136 21.32 2.54 -11.87
C HIS A 136 19.98 2.96 -12.46
N LEU A 137 19.47 4.16 -12.14
CA LEU A 137 18.22 4.67 -12.72
C LEU A 137 18.37 4.92 -14.23
N ALA A 138 19.54 5.43 -14.65
CA ALA A 138 19.84 5.58 -16.07
C ALA A 138 19.74 4.24 -16.80
N THR A 139 20.30 3.17 -16.24
CA THR A 139 20.33 1.84 -16.84
C THR A 139 18.93 1.20 -16.85
N HIS A 140 18.27 1.14 -15.67
CA HIS A 140 17.05 0.37 -15.51
C HIS A 140 15.78 1.09 -16.01
N ILE A 141 15.77 2.42 -16.08
CA ILE A 141 14.61 3.21 -16.50
C ILE A 141 14.89 3.94 -17.82
N HIS A 142 15.87 4.84 -17.85
CA HIS A 142 16.03 5.76 -18.98
C HIS A 142 16.56 5.08 -20.25
N LEU A 143 17.60 4.23 -20.15
CA LEU A 143 18.15 3.51 -21.29
C LEU A 143 17.20 2.42 -21.78
N HIS A 144 16.56 1.70 -20.88
CA HIS A 144 15.57 0.69 -21.25
C HIS A 144 14.48 1.28 -22.15
N THR A 145 14.00 2.48 -21.83
CA THR A 145 13.00 3.20 -22.63
C THR A 145 13.51 3.56 -24.03
N ARG A 146 14.79 3.98 -24.15
CA ARG A 146 15.39 4.30 -25.46
C ARG A 146 15.51 3.06 -26.34
N TYR A 147 15.92 1.93 -25.76
CA TYR A 147 15.99 0.67 -26.51
C TYR A 147 14.62 0.23 -27.00
N GLN A 148 13.57 0.29 -26.17
CA GLN A 148 12.21 -0.07 -26.59
C GLN A 148 11.70 0.78 -27.77
N LYS A 149 11.91 2.11 -27.76
CA LYS A 149 11.54 3.00 -28.87
C LYS A 149 12.27 2.62 -30.17
N ASN A 150 13.57 2.40 -30.09
CA ASN A 150 14.39 2.06 -31.26
C ASN A 150 14.03 0.69 -31.85
N TYR A 151 13.57 -0.28 -31.02
CA TYR A 151 13.13 -1.59 -31.51
C TYR A 151 11.70 -1.57 -32.04
N ALA A 152 10.79 -0.76 -31.48
CA ALA A 152 9.45 -0.58 -32.01
C ALA A 152 9.47 0.05 -33.43
N GLU A 153 10.44 0.95 -33.69
CA GLU A 153 10.64 1.57 -35.00
C GLU A 153 11.36 0.63 -36.01
N LYS A 154 12.10 -0.38 -35.50
CA LYS A 154 12.85 -1.36 -36.31
C LYS A 154 12.31 -2.77 -36.19
N ALA A 155 10.99 -2.95 -36.20
CA ALA A 155 10.32 -4.25 -36.04
C ALA A 155 10.57 -5.24 -37.19
N THR A 156 11.78 -5.30 -37.73
CA THR A 156 12.27 -6.29 -38.65
C THR A 156 13.68 -6.72 -38.23
N LEU A 157 13.79 -7.97 -37.75
CA LEU A 157 15.04 -8.71 -37.69
C LEU A 157 16.19 -8.18 -36.81
N VAL A 158 16.17 -8.46 -35.51
CA VAL A 158 17.38 -8.98 -34.85
C VAL A 158 16.94 -9.72 -33.55
N SER A 159 16.92 -11.03 -33.58
CA SER A 159 17.08 -11.90 -32.42
C SER A 159 18.45 -11.55 -31.81
N SER A 160 18.48 -10.64 -30.84
CA SER A 160 19.72 -10.39 -30.10
C SER A 160 19.94 -11.60 -29.17
N THR A 161 20.81 -12.49 -29.60
CA THR A 161 21.34 -13.66 -28.87
C THR A 161 22.23 -13.25 -27.68
N LYS A 162 21.83 -12.25 -26.88
CA LYS A 162 22.54 -11.97 -25.64
C LYS A 162 22.14 -13.04 -24.62
N THR A 163 23.00 -14.01 -24.46
CA THR A 163 22.86 -15.01 -23.40
C THR A 163 23.12 -14.36 -22.05
N MET A 164 22.23 -14.60 -21.07
CA MET A 164 22.37 -14.11 -19.69
C MET A 164 22.58 -15.33 -18.78
N GLY A 165 23.83 -15.62 -18.44
CA GLY A 165 24.12 -16.68 -17.48
C GLY A 165 23.71 -16.32 -16.06
N ARG A 166 23.62 -17.33 -15.18
CA ARG A 166 23.19 -17.18 -13.78
C ARG A 166 23.96 -16.09 -13.02
N LYS A 167 25.28 -15.98 -13.21
CA LYS A 167 26.10 -14.92 -12.57
C LYS A 167 25.68 -13.52 -13.01
N SER A 168 25.40 -13.31 -14.30
CA SER A 168 24.94 -12.03 -14.84
C SER A 168 23.55 -11.68 -14.33
N LEU A 169 22.67 -12.68 -14.21
CA LEU A 169 21.34 -12.51 -13.64
C LEU A 169 21.40 -12.13 -12.15
N LEU A 170 22.25 -12.77 -11.36
CA LEU A 170 22.46 -12.38 -9.97
C LEU A 170 23.02 -10.94 -9.88
N GLY A 171 23.95 -10.56 -10.76
CA GLY A 171 24.46 -9.18 -10.84
C GLY A 171 23.34 -8.16 -11.15
N LEU A 172 22.38 -8.49 -12.04
CA LEU A 172 21.21 -7.68 -12.32
C LEU A 172 20.32 -7.52 -11.07
N ILE A 173 20.06 -8.62 -10.35
CA ILE A 173 19.24 -8.62 -9.14
C ILE A 173 19.89 -7.76 -8.06
N TYR A 174 21.20 -7.91 -7.80
CA TYR A 174 21.93 -7.08 -6.84
C TYR A 174 21.94 -5.59 -7.23
N SER A 175 22.00 -5.28 -8.54
CA SER A 175 21.88 -3.90 -9.02
C SER A 175 20.51 -3.30 -8.70
N LEU A 176 19.43 -4.05 -8.94
CA LEU A 176 18.05 -3.62 -8.62
C LEU A 176 17.88 -3.44 -7.11
N GLU A 177 18.33 -4.40 -6.31
CA GLU A 177 18.26 -4.38 -4.86
C GLU A 177 18.98 -3.15 -4.28
N SER A 178 20.26 -2.93 -4.66
CA SER A 178 21.03 -1.75 -4.24
C SER A 178 20.37 -0.43 -4.68
N THR A 179 19.72 -0.42 -5.85
CA THR A 179 18.99 0.76 -6.34
C THR A 179 17.81 1.07 -5.44
N ILE A 180 17.01 0.06 -5.10
CA ILE A 180 15.81 0.20 -4.26
C ILE A 180 16.20 0.55 -2.82
N GLU A 181 17.25 -0.08 -2.26
CA GLU A 181 17.74 0.22 -0.91
C GLU A 181 18.15 1.67 -0.73
N LYS A 182 18.75 2.28 -1.75
CA LYS A 182 19.16 3.69 -1.76
C LYS A 182 18.02 4.68 -1.98
N MET A 183 16.84 4.24 -2.39
CA MET A 183 15.68 5.11 -2.50
C MET A 183 15.10 5.44 -1.13
N HIS A 184 14.81 6.70 -0.93
CA HIS A 184 14.25 7.22 0.31
C HIS A 184 13.11 8.19 -0.01
N TRP A 185 12.10 8.17 0.81
CA TRP A 185 11.13 9.23 0.92
C TRP A 185 11.18 9.82 2.32
N ARG A 186 11.23 11.14 2.42
CA ARG A 186 11.19 11.83 3.71
C ARG A 186 9.81 12.43 3.88
N PRO A 187 9.07 12.04 4.91
CA PRO A 187 7.80 12.66 5.25
C PRO A 187 7.96 14.18 5.33
N ARG A 188 7.07 14.92 4.68
CA ARG A 188 7.00 16.38 4.86
C ARG A 188 6.38 16.64 6.24
N LYS A 189 6.66 17.82 6.83
CA LYS A 189 5.94 18.25 8.02
C LYS A 189 4.45 18.31 7.67
N SER A 190 3.67 17.44 8.25
CA SER A 190 2.22 17.41 8.21
C SER A 190 1.71 17.92 9.56
N GLU A 191 0.63 18.68 9.57
CA GLU A 191 -0.02 19.11 10.82
C GLU A 191 -0.44 17.90 11.68
N TRP A 192 -0.63 16.74 11.04
CA TRP A 192 -1.15 15.53 11.66
C TRP A 192 -0.08 14.62 12.24
N ILE A 193 1.16 14.64 11.72
CA ILE A 193 2.22 13.68 12.11
C ILE A 193 2.65 13.83 13.58
N ASN A 194 2.48 15.01 14.15
CA ASN A 194 2.86 15.33 15.52
C ASN A 194 1.65 15.53 16.45
N TYR A 195 0.43 15.29 15.96
CA TYR A 195 -0.81 15.58 16.68
C TYR A 195 -0.86 14.99 18.11
N TYR A 196 -0.26 13.81 18.31
CA TYR A 196 -0.19 13.15 19.62
C TYR A 196 1.17 13.27 20.31
N SER A 197 2.19 13.89 19.70
CA SER A 197 3.59 13.84 20.19
C SER A 197 4.16 15.16 20.68
N GLU A 198 3.46 16.28 20.56
CA GLU A 198 4.00 17.61 20.88
C GLU A 198 3.97 18.00 22.38
N SER A 199 3.42 17.14 23.26
CA SER A 199 3.45 17.37 24.70
C SER A 199 4.26 16.28 25.42
N SER A 200 5.14 16.67 26.33
CA SER A 200 5.85 15.78 27.27
C SER A 200 4.90 15.04 28.23
N HIS A 201 3.63 15.43 28.25
CA HIS A 201 2.56 14.78 29.02
C HIS A 201 1.43 14.44 28.06
N VAL A 202 0.95 13.20 28.12
CA VAL A 202 -0.26 12.77 27.39
C VAL A 202 -1.40 13.66 27.88
N PRO A 203 -2.08 14.42 26.99
CA PRO A 203 -3.19 15.26 27.42
C PRO A 203 -4.28 14.41 28.08
N LYS A 204 -4.86 14.90 29.20
CA LYS A 204 -5.89 14.17 29.97
C LYS A 204 -7.04 13.68 29.08
N PHE A 205 -7.44 14.48 28.09
CA PHE A 205 -8.50 14.08 27.14
C PHE A 205 -8.10 12.84 26.31
N LEU A 206 -6.83 12.68 25.95
CA LEU A 206 -6.36 11.52 25.19
C LEU A 206 -6.37 10.27 26.05
N GLU A 207 -6.00 10.37 27.33
CA GLU A 207 -6.09 9.23 28.27
C GLU A 207 -7.54 8.78 28.47
N GLU A 208 -8.47 9.72 28.61
CA GLU A 208 -9.90 9.42 28.74
C GLU A 208 -10.44 8.76 27.45
N LYS A 209 -10.07 9.28 26.29
CA LYS A 209 -10.44 8.71 25.00
C LYS A 209 -9.90 7.29 24.82
N ILE A 210 -8.63 7.04 25.20
CA ILE A 210 -8.04 5.69 25.20
C ILE A 210 -8.85 4.75 26.10
N LYS A 211 -9.24 5.18 27.32
CA LYS A 211 -10.06 4.38 28.23
C LYS A 211 -11.43 4.04 27.63
N LEU A 212 -12.09 5.02 27.02
CA LEU A 212 -13.39 4.81 26.37
C LEU A 212 -13.32 3.81 25.23
N VAL A 213 -12.36 4.00 24.30
CA VAL A 213 -12.17 3.06 23.17
C VAL A 213 -11.83 1.66 23.69
N THR A 214 -10.97 1.57 24.70
CA THR A 214 -10.64 0.32 25.39
C THR A 214 -11.90 -0.39 25.90
N ASN A 215 -12.73 0.31 26.66
CA ASN A 215 -13.95 -0.23 27.24
C ASN A 215 -14.94 -0.71 26.16
N TYR A 216 -15.11 0.06 25.08
CA TYR A 216 -15.99 -0.36 23.97
C TYR A 216 -15.46 -1.60 23.27
N LEU A 217 -14.17 -1.71 23.02
CA LEU A 217 -13.57 -2.92 22.41
C LEU A 217 -13.69 -4.14 23.34
N ASP A 218 -13.57 -3.95 24.65
CA ASP A 218 -13.72 -5.02 25.65
C ASP A 218 -15.19 -5.51 25.77
N ILE A 219 -16.16 -4.63 25.50
CA ILE A 219 -17.60 -4.98 25.44
C ILE A 219 -17.92 -5.69 24.12
N LEU A 220 -17.47 -5.14 22.98
CA LEU A 220 -17.81 -5.63 21.64
C LEU A 220 -17.07 -6.91 21.27
N LYS A 221 -15.82 -7.07 21.71
CA LYS A 221 -14.92 -8.22 21.43
C LYS A 221 -14.88 -8.59 19.95
N PRO A 222 -14.59 -7.63 19.07
CA PRO A 222 -14.56 -7.91 17.64
C PRO A 222 -13.37 -8.78 17.26
N ASP A 223 -13.48 -9.58 16.19
CA ASP A 223 -12.37 -10.29 15.58
C ASP A 223 -11.60 -9.40 14.60
N THR A 224 -12.29 -8.41 14.02
CA THR A 224 -11.76 -7.51 12.99
C THR A 224 -12.12 -6.05 13.28
N VAL A 225 -11.14 -5.15 13.03
CA VAL A 225 -11.32 -3.69 13.20
C VAL A 225 -10.77 -2.93 12.01
N TRP A 226 -11.55 -1.97 11.51
CA TRP A 226 -11.05 -0.91 10.63
C TRP A 226 -11.01 0.42 11.41
N ASP A 227 -9.87 1.08 11.38
CA ASP A 227 -9.69 2.40 12.01
C ASP A 227 -9.51 3.45 10.90
N PHE A 228 -10.52 4.28 10.69
CA PHE A 228 -10.55 5.33 9.69
C PHE A 228 -10.11 6.68 10.26
N GLY A 229 -9.17 7.35 9.59
CA GLY A 229 -8.53 8.56 10.11
C GLY A 229 -7.57 8.21 11.26
N ALA A 230 -6.92 7.05 11.14
CA ALA A 230 -6.14 6.44 12.22
C ALA A 230 -4.87 7.22 12.60
N ASN A 231 -4.47 8.22 11.82
CA ASN A 231 -3.24 8.97 12.03
C ASN A 231 -2.01 8.02 12.14
N THR A 232 -1.27 8.06 13.23
CA THR A 232 -0.12 7.18 13.49
C THR A 232 -0.51 5.87 14.18
N GLY A 233 -1.79 5.52 14.23
CA GLY A 233 -2.30 4.24 14.70
C GLY A 233 -2.36 4.08 16.22
N VAL A 234 -2.53 5.17 16.98
CA VAL A 234 -2.61 5.11 18.46
C VAL A 234 -3.81 4.27 18.89
N PHE A 235 -4.98 4.51 18.32
CA PHE A 235 -6.21 3.78 18.66
C PHE A 235 -6.27 2.41 17.98
N SER A 236 -5.73 2.30 16.78
CA SER A 236 -5.59 1.00 16.09
C SER A 236 -4.82 -0.01 16.95
N ARG A 237 -3.78 0.45 17.67
CA ARG A 237 -2.98 -0.42 18.56
C ARG A 237 -3.75 -0.92 19.76
N ILE A 238 -4.77 -0.19 20.23
CA ILE A 238 -5.62 -0.69 21.32
C ILE A 238 -6.32 -1.99 20.90
N ALA A 239 -6.72 -2.10 19.63
CA ALA A 239 -7.32 -3.32 19.10
C ALA A 239 -6.25 -4.36 18.76
N SER A 240 -5.20 -4.01 18.01
CA SER A 240 -4.19 -4.96 17.53
C SER A 240 -3.38 -5.61 18.66
N ASP A 241 -3.11 -4.90 19.77
CA ASP A 241 -2.42 -5.42 20.94
C ASP A 241 -3.27 -6.49 21.69
N ARG A 242 -4.58 -6.55 21.42
CA ARG A 242 -5.49 -7.60 21.89
C ARG A 242 -5.57 -8.83 20.96
N GLY A 243 -4.75 -8.85 19.91
CA GLY A 243 -4.78 -9.90 18.91
C GLY A 243 -5.84 -9.71 17.83
N ILE A 244 -6.58 -8.61 17.84
CA ILE A 244 -7.64 -8.29 16.86
C ILE A 244 -6.99 -7.89 15.53
N SER A 245 -7.44 -8.52 14.42
CA SER A 245 -6.99 -8.14 13.08
C SER A 245 -7.43 -6.71 12.75
N THR A 246 -6.46 -5.79 12.66
CA THR A 246 -6.74 -4.35 12.57
C THR A 246 -6.15 -3.75 11.31
N VAL A 247 -6.98 -3.07 10.51
CA VAL A 247 -6.54 -2.25 9.37
C VAL A 247 -6.64 -0.78 9.76
N SER A 248 -5.49 -0.11 9.74
CA SER A 248 -5.33 1.31 10.12
C SER A 248 -5.23 2.16 8.86
N MET A 249 -6.22 3.00 8.59
CA MET A 249 -6.37 3.73 7.33
C MET A 249 -6.32 5.25 7.55
N ASP A 250 -5.50 5.94 6.76
CA ASP A 250 -5.43 7.41 6.77
C ASP A 250 -5.08 7.95 5.38
N SER A 251 -5.50 9.16 5.09
CA SER A 251 -5.19 9.88 3.84
C SER A 251 -3.86 10.64 3.88
N ASP A 252 -3.22 10.75 5.04
CA ASP A 252 -1.91 11.37 5.19
C ASP A 252 -0.79 10.32 5.03
N HIS A 253 -0.06 10.42 3.91
CA HIS A 253 1.07 9.54 3.65
C HIS A 253 2.13 9.53 4.77
N SER A 254 2.34 10.67 5.43
CA SER A 254 3.34 10.78 6.50
C SER A 254 2.91 10.04 7.76
N CYS A 255 1.62 10.09 8.08
CA CYS A 255 1.04 9.35 9.20
C CYS A 255 1.14 7.84 8.98
N ILE A 256 0.75 7.36 7.79
CA ILE A 256 0.80 5.94 7.45
C ILE A 256 2.24 5.42 7.38
N GLU A 257 3.18 6.18 6.81
CA GLU A 257 4.60 5.82 6.82
C GLU A 257 5.13 5.67 8.25
N LYS A 258 4.85 6.65 9.14
CA LYS A 258 5.26 6.59 10.55
C LYS A 258 4.61 5.40 11.29
N ASN A 259 3.32 5.15 11.03
CA ASN A 259 2.58 4.03 11.58
C ASN A 259 3.22 2.69 11.17
N TYR A 260 3.51 2.52 9.87
CA TYR A 260 4.15 1.31 9.37
C TYR A 260 5.57 1.12 9.89
N LEU A 261 6.40 2.17 9.90
CA LEU A 261 7.76 2.09 10.44
C LEU A 261 7.77 1.69 11.92
N GLN A 262 6.81 2.19 12.70
CA GLN A 262 6.65 1.79 14.10
C GLN A 262 6.23 0.32 14.21
N SER A 263 5.23 -0.09 13.43
CA SER A 263 4.74 -1.48 13.38
C SER A 263 5.85 -2.44 12.97
N TRP A 264 6.60 -2.11 11.91
CA TRP A 264 7.74 -2.89 11.45
C TRP A 264 8.82 -3.06 12.53
N LYS A 265 9.21 -1.94 13.17
CA LYS A 265 10.24 -1.95 14.22
C LYS A 265 9.85 -2.78 15.43
N LYS A 266 8.56 -2.78 15.81
CA LYS A 266 8.03 -3.53 16.94
C LYS A 266 7.65 -4.97 16.60
N GLY A 267 7.61 -5.35 15.32
CA GLY A 267 7.15 -6.66 14.86
C GLY A 267 5.66 -6.89 15.13
N GLU A 268 4.83 -5.84 15.03
CA GLU A 268 3.37 -5.93 15.24
C GLU A 268 2.74 -6.78 14.14
N LYS A 269 1.99 -7.82 14.53
CA LYS A 269 1.47 -8.82 13.59
C LYS A 269 0.02 -8.57 13.16
N ASN A 270 -0.76 -7.93 14.01
CA ASN A 270 -2.21 -7.75 13.81
C ASN A 270 -2.59 -6.36 13.32
N LEU A 271 -1.60 -5.54 12.91
CA LEU A 271 -1.81 -4.18 12.43
C LEU A 271 -1.34 -4.05 10.99
N LEU A 272 -2.23 -3.60 10.12
CA LEU A 272 -1.95 -3.29 8.71
C LEU A 272 -2.23 -1.81 8.43
N PRO A 273 -1.22 -0.93 8.42
CA PRO A 273 -1.38 0.46 8.01
C PRO A 273 -1.54 0.57 6.49
N LEU A 274 -2.55 1.34 6.02
CA LEU A 274 -2.81 1.56 4.61
C LEU A 274 -3.17 3.02 4.34
N TRP A 275 -2.70 3.55 3.21
CA TRP A 275 -3.13 4.82 2.70
C TRP A 275 -4.50 4.69 2.02
N VAL A 276 -5.51 5.34 2.59
CA VAL A 276 -6.88 5.34 2.04
C VAL A 276 -7.50 6.71 2.26
N ASP A 277 -8.00 7.31 1.18
CA ASP A 277 -8.84 8.52 1.25
C ASP A 277 -10.32 8.11 1.18
N LEU A 278 -11.07 8.31 2.27
CA LEU A 278 -12.49 7.97 2.33
C LEU A 278 -13.37 8.80 1.40
N ASN A 279 -12.89 9.95 0.91
CA ASN A 279 -13.61 10.73 -0.09
C ASN A 279 -13.46 10.12 -1.50
N ASN A 280 -12.44 9.30 -1.70
CA ASN A 280 -12.15 8.60 -2.94
C ASN A 280 -11.53 7.23 -2.64
N PRO A 281 -12.27 6.32 -1.98
CA PRO A 281 -11.76 5.03 -1.57
C PRO A 281 -11.40 4.16 -2.78
N SER A 282 -10.62 3.11 -2.54
CA SER A 282 -10.24 2.15 -3.58
C SER A 282 -11.48 1.57 -4.27
N PRO A 283 -11.65 1.78 -5.58
CA PRO A 283 -12.76 1.20 -6.35
C PRO A 283 -12.46 -0.25 -6.73
N GLY A 284 -13.45 -0.95 -7.23
CA GLY A 284 -13.21 -2.15 -8.04
C GLY A 284 -12.49 -1.77 -9.34
N ILE A 285 -11.43 -2.49 -9.71
CA ILE A 285 -10.63 -2.23 -10.93
C ILE A 285 -10.34 -3.53 -11.69
N GLY A 286 -9.79 -3.39 -12.91
CA GLY A 286 -9.49 -4.49 -13.81
C GLY A 286 -10.70 -4.85 -14.67
N TRP A 287 -10.71 -6.05 -15.24
CA TRP A 287 -11.78 -6.49 -16.12
C TRP A 287 -13.15 -6.44 -15.42
N GLU A 288 -14.14 -5.80 -16.02
CA GLU A 288 -15.47 -5.53 -15.46
C GLU A 288 -15.47 -4.83 -14.09
N ASN A 289 -14.36 -4.20 -13.68
CA ASN A 289 -14.15 -3.65 -12.34
C ASN A 289 -14.24 -4.70 -11.21
N LYS A 290 -13.93 -5.97 -11.50
CA LYS A 290 -14.07 -7.12 -10.57
C LYS A 290 -12.79 -7.89 -10.29
N GLU A 291 -11.67 -7.56 -10.96
CA GLU A 291 -10.40 -8.26 -10.71
C GLU A 291 -9.76 -7.88 -9.37
N ARG A 292 -9.98 -6.63 -8.93
CA ARG A 292 -9.51 -6.12 -7.64
C ARG A 292 -10.71 -5.50 -6.93
N MET A 293 -10.94 -5.97 -5.73
CA MET A 293 -12.11 -5.58 -4.93
C MET A 293 -12.03 -4.11 -4.52
N SER A 294 -13.15 -3.42 -4.52
CA SER A 294 -13.30 -2.12 -3.87
C SER A 294 -13.10 -2.23 -2.36
N LEU A 295 -12.90 -1.09 -1.69
CA LEU A 295 -12.83 -1.08 -0.22
C LEU A 295 -14.09 -1.71 0.41
N GLN A 296 -15.27 -1.39 -0.14
CA GLN A 296 -16.54 -1.90 0.38
C GLN A 296 -16.70 -3.42 0.19
N GLU A 297 -16.24 -3.98 -0.93
CA GLU A 297 -16.29 -5.43 -1.20
C GLU A 297 -15.37 -6.24 -0.29
N ARG A 298 -14.39 -5.59 0.35
CA ARG A 298 -13.50 -6.21 1.34
C ARG A 298 -14.07 -6.23 2.76
N GLY A 299 -15.23 -5.61 2.97
CA GLY A 299 -16.02 -5.65 4.19
C GLY A 299 -17.20 -6.65 4.10
N PRO A 300 -18.13 -6.60 5.04
CA PRO A 300 -18.10 -5.78 6.24
C PRO A 300 -17.08 -6.25 7.28
N VAL A 301 -16.67 -5.34 8.16
CA VAL A 301 -15.83 -5.61 9.33
C VAL A 301 -16.67 -5.66 10.59
N ASP A 302 -16.20 -6.29 11.68
CA ASP A 302 -16.99 -6.35 12.92
C ASP A 302 -17.13 -4.97 13.54
N THR A 303 -16.03 -4.20 13.65
CA THR A 303 -16.07 -2.86 14.24
C THR A 303 -15.28 -1.86 13.42
N ILE A 304 -15.87 -0.68 13.21
CA ILE A 304 -15.18 0.49 12.69
C ILE A 304 -14.90 1.47 13.84
N LEU A 305 -13.66 2.01 13.88
CA LEU A 305 -13.31 3.21 14.62
C LEU A 305 -13.34 4.40 13.66
N ALA A 306 -14.03 5.48 14.03
CA ALA A 306 -14.11 6.74 13.28
C ALA A 306 -13.97 7.91 14.26
N LEU A 307 -12.73 8.11 14.74
CA LEU A 307 -12.44 9.06 15.81
C LEU A 307 -11.96 10.39 15.24
N ALA A 308 -12.61 11.50 15.63
CA ALA A 308 -12.33 12.86 15.14
C ALA A 308 -12.31 12.95 13.58
N LEU A 309 -13.18 12.21 12.90
CA LEU A 309 -13.18 12.07 11.43
C LEU A 309 -14.37 12.78 10.77
N ILE A 310 -15.55 12.76 11.40
CA ILE A 310 -16.82 13.15 10.74
C ILE A 310 -16.78 14.59 10.25
N HIS A 311 -16.23 15.52 11.05
CA HIS A 311 -16.13 16.93 10.68
C HIS A 311 -15.28 17.16 9.43
N HIS A 312 -14.27 16.33 9.18
CA HIS A 312 -13.50 16.36 7.94
C HIS A 312 -14.34 15.88 6.75
N LEU A 313 -15.10 14.81 6.92
CA LEU A 313 -15.98 14.31 5.84
C LEU A 313 -17.11 15.31 5.54
N THR A 314 -17.78 15.82 6.58
CA THR A 314 -18.94 16.69 6.40
C THR A 314 -18.50 18.11 6.02
N ILE A 315 -17.65 18.75 6.81
CA ILE A 315 -17.33 20.18 6.63
C ILE A 315 -16.27 20.37 5.56
N SER A 316 -15.17 19.58 5.56
CA SER A 316 -14.10 19.75 4.56
C SER A 316 -14.50 19.24 3.20
N ASN A 317 -15.29 18.17 3.12
CA ASN A 317 -15.56 17.46 1.87
C ASN A 317 -17.05 17.47 1.46
N ASN A 318 -17.91 18.18 2.18
CA ASN A 318 -19.34 18.35 1.90
C ASN A 318 -20.11 17.02 1.80
N VAL A 319 -19.71 15.98 2.54
CA VAL A 319 -20.43 14.72 2.57
C VAL A 319 -21.58 14.81 3.58
N PRO A 320 -22.85 14.66 3.16
CA PRO A 320 -24.00 14.70 4.08
C PRO A 320 -23.91 13.60 5.15
N LEU A 321 -24.26 13.94 6.41
CA LEU A 321 -24.23 12.98 7.54
C LEU A 321 -24.99 11.70 7.26
N ALA A 322 -26.15 11.78 6.57
CA ALA A 322 -26.93 10.59 6.18
C ALA A 322 -26.16 9.66 5.24
N LYS A 323 -25.29 10.18 4.35
CA LYS A 323 -24.44 9.34 3.49
C LYS A 323 -23.31 8.70 4.28
N ILE A 324 -22.73 9.43 5.26
CA ILE A 324 -21.70 8.91 6.16
C ILE A 324 -22.29 7.77 7.00
N ALA A 325 -23.47 7.98 7.59
CA ALA A 325 -24.15 6.96 8.40
C ALA A 325 -24.45 5.70 7.57
N ARG A 326 -24.93 5.85 6.34
CA ARG A 326 -25.18 4.73 5.43
C ARG A 326 -23.89 4.00 5.07
N PHE A 327 -22.81 4.72 4.82
CA PHE A 327 -21.51 4.11 4.52
C PHE A 327 -21.06 3.23 5.70
N PHE A 328 -21.08 3.73 6.93
CA PHE A 328 -20.69 2.94 8.09
C PHE A 328 -21.63 1.76 8.32
N SER A 329 -22.94 1.96 8.26
CA SER A 329 -23.94 0.90 8.42
C SER A 329 -23.76 -0.26 7.43
N ASN A 330 -23.32 0.03 6.20
CA ASN A 330 -23.08 -1.01 5.19
C ASN A 330 -21.74 -1.73 5.38
N ASN A 331 -20.81 -1.18 6.14
CA ASN A 331 -19.43 -1.68 6.19
C ASN A 331 -19.03 -2.24 7.56
N CYS A 332 -19.86 -2.14 8.60
CA CYS A 332 -19.57 -2.74 9.91
C CYS A 332 -20.82 -3.19 10.66
N GLN A 333 -20.60 -4.08 11.62
CA GLN A 333 -21.64 -4.51 12.57
C GLN A 333 -21.75 -3.51 13.74
N SER A 334 -20.61 -2.95 14.18
CA SER A 334 -20.53 -1.99 15.28
C SER A 334 -19.67 -0.79 14.88
N LEU A 335 -20.02 0.38 15.39
CA LEU A 335 -19.33 1.63 15.11
C LEU A 335 -18.96 2.34 16.42
N ILE A 336 -17.68 2.62 16.61
CA ILE A 336 -17.17 3.53 17.64
C ILE A 336 -16.82 4.84 16.97
N ILE A 337 -17.63 5.86 17.20
CA ILE A 337 -17.54 7.15 16.52
C ILE A 337 -17.40 8.30 17.48
N GLU A 338 -16.53 9.26 17.17
CA GLU A 338 -16.41 10.51 17.89
C GLU A 338 -17.02 11.66 17.09
N PHE A 339 -17.97 12.33 17.68
CA PHE A 339 -18.52 13.57 17.17
C PHE A 339 -17.81 14.78 17.78
N VAL A 340 -17.23 15.63 16.94
CA VAL A 340 -16.58 16.88 17.36
C VAL A 340 -17.54 18.03 17.09
N PRO A 341 -18.06 18.71 18.12
CA PRO A 341 -19.10 19.73 17.95
C PRO A 341 -18.58 21.01 17.30
N LYS A 342 -19.46 21.80 16.67
CA LYS A 342 -19.11 23.05 15.98
C LYS A 342 -18.27 24.05 16.82
N PRO A 343 -18.49 24.25 18.13
CA PRO A 343 -17.69 25.17 18.95
C PRO A 343 -16.22 24.74 19.12
N ASP A 344 -15.86 23.51 18.75
CA ASP A 344 -14.47 23.05 18.82
C ASP A 344 -13.55 23.91 17.94
N SER A 345 -12.35 24.22 18.46
CA SER A 345 -11.39 25.11 17.81
C SER A 345 -10.92 24.63 16.43
N MET A 346 -10.83 23.32 16.22
CA MET A 346 -10.43 22.72 14.94
C MET A 346 -11.57 22.81 13.93
N VAL A 347 -12.81 22.58 14.37
CA VAL A 347 -14.01 22.76 13.53
C VAL A 347 -14.17 24.23 13.14
N GLN A 348 -13.95 25.15 14.07
CA GLN A 348 -13.97 26.59 13.77
C GLN A 348 -12.91 27.02 12.74
N LYS A 349 -11.70 26.44 12.78
CA LYS A 349 -10.68 26.66 11.74
C LYS A 349 -11.13 26.16 10.37
N LEU A 350 -11.80 25.02 10.29
CA LEU A 350 -12.36 24.50 9.02
C LEU A 350 -13.46 25.43 8.48
N LEU A 351 -14.31 25.95 9.33
CA LEU A 351 -15.39 26.87 8.97
C LEU A 351 -14.88 28.27 8.58
N ALA A 352 -13.78 28.74 9.17
CA ALA A 352 -13.24 30.08 8.90
C ALA A 352 -12.85 30.30 7.42
N SER A 353 -12.54 29.24 6.67
CA SER A 353 -12.15 29.32 5.26
C SER A 353 -13.30 29.19 4.28
N ARG A 354 -14.56 29.07 4.74
CA ARG A 354 -15.75 28.81 3.89
C ARG A 354 -17.03 29.34 4.52
N LYS A 355 -18.09 29.46 3.70
CA LYS A 355 -19.42 29.76 4.21
C LYS A 355 -19.96 28.55 5.00
N ASP A 356 -20.45 28.79 6.21
CA ASP A 356 -21.12 27.73 6.97
C ASP A 356 -22.50 27.44 6.36
N ILE A 357 -22.61 26.31 5.70
CA ILE A 357 -23.85 25.76 5.11
C ILE A 357 -24.30 24.49 5.84
N PHE A 358 -23.63 24.13 6.92
CA PHE A 358 -23.78 22.85 7.63
C PHE A 358 -24.72 23.02 8.82
N HIS A 359 -25.99 23.35 8.55
CA HIS A 359 -27.00 23.60 9.60
C HIS A 359 -27.30 22.37 10.44
N ASP A 360 -27.18 21.17 9.82
CA ASP A 360 -27.47 19.87 10.45
C ASP A 360 -26.25 19.22 11.13
N TYR A 361 -25.12 19.92 11.14
CA TYR A 361 -23.89 19.43 11.79
C TYR A 361 -23.85 19.84 13.26
#